data_a33813a4b4224d297fac83cbc15b43cb
#
_entry.id   a33813a4b4224d297fac83cbc15b43cb
#
_cell.length_a   1.000
_cell.length_b   1.000
_cell.length_c   1.000
_cell.angle_alpha   90.00
_cell.angle_beta   90.00
_cell.angle_gamma   90.00
#
_symmetry.space_group_name_H-M   'P 1'
#
loop_
_entity.id
_entity.type
_entity.pdbx_description
1 polymer ?
#
loop_
_entity_poly.entity_id
_entity_poly.type
_entity_poly.pdbx_seq_one_letter_code
_entity_poly.pdbx_strand_id
1 'polypeptide(L)'
;MTEVVIASAARTPIGAFGGSLSSVPAHYLGQVAIAEALRRANVEPGDVSEVVMGQILQAGEGQNPARQAAVGAGIPYEVTAYGINQLCGSGLRTVALGFQAIRNGDSKIVVAGGQESMSQAPHVIQMRNGTKMGNAELIDSMIRDGLWDAFNGYHMGNTAENVAQKWQITREQQDNFAMTSQNRAEAAQKSGRFKDEIAPVKIVTRKGETIVTEDEYPKQGVTMDSLAKLRPAFDKNGTVTAGNASGINDGAAALVLMSAEEASKRGVKPLARIVSWATAGVDPAIMGSGPIPASRMALERAGWKVEDLDLIEANEAFAAQACAVNKDLGLDPAKVNVNGGAIALGHPIGASGARVITTLLYEMQKRDAKKGLATLCIGGGMGIAMCVERD
;
A
#
# COMPACT_ATOMS: atom_id res chain seq x y z
N MET A 1 5.22 29.03 2.98
CA MET A 1 5.69 27.75 2.45
C MET A 1 4.64 27.24 1.47
N THR A 2 5.04 26.66 0.33
CA THR A 2 4.11 26.12 -0.66
C THR A 2 3.24 25.01 -0.04
N GLU A 3 1.94 25.18 -0.06
CA GLU A 3 1.00 24.16 0.34
C GLU A 3 0.83 23.15 -0.79
N VAL A 4 0.95 21.86 -0.49
CA VAL A 4 0.83 20.77 -1.47
C VAL A 4 -0.44 19.99 -1.21
N VAL A 5 -1.21 19.80 -2.25
CA VAL A 5 -2.49 19.12 -2.21
C VAL A 5 -2.50 17.85 -3.05
N ILE A 6 -3.35 16.92 -2.69
CA ILE A 6 -3.69 15.73 -3.47
C ILE A 6 -4.94 16.07 -4.29
N ALA A 7 -4.74 16.26 -5.58
CA ALA A 7 -5.79 16.65 -6.51
C ALA A 7 -6.74 15.49 -6.81
N SER A 8 -6.20 14.29 -6.94
CA SER A 8 -6.96 13.07 -7.19
C SER A 8 -6.22 11.83 -6.71
N ALA A 9 -6.94 10.72 -6.65
CA ALA A 9 -6.40 9.40 -6.39
C ALA A 9 -7.21 8.34 -7.13
N ALA A 10 -6.56 7.24 -7.51
CA ALA A 10 -7.21 6.07 -8.08
C ALA A 10 -6.41 4.81 -7.73
N ARG A 11 -7.09 3.68 -7.61
CA ARG A 11 -6.45 2.37 -7.47
C ARG A 11 -7.10 1.34 -8.38
N THR A 12 -6.37 0.32 -8.74
CA THR A 12 -6.96 -0.87 -9.35
C THR A 12 -7.74 -1.68 -8.30
N PRO A 13 -8.59 -2.61 -8.70
CA PRO A 13 -8.96 -3.73 -7.85
C PRO A 13 -7.70 -4.43 -7.34
N ILE A 14 -7.79 -5.11 -6.21
CA ILE A 14 -6.72 -5.95 -5.67
C ILE A 14 -7.02 -7.41 -6.02
N GLY A 15 -6.12 -8.02 -6.79
CA GLY A 15 -6.17 -9.43 -7.18
C GLY A 15 -5.59 -10.34 -6.11
N ALA A 16 -6.10 -11.55 -6.00
CA ALA A 16 -5.51 -12.61 -5.19
C ALA A 16 -4.28 -13.21 -5.91
N PHE A 17 -3.40 -13.85 -5.16
CA PHE A 17 -2.28 -14.60 -5.73
C PHE A 17 -2.77 -15.70 -6.69
N GLY A 18 -2.31 -15.65 -7.93
CA GLY A 18 -2.79 -16.55 -8.98
C GLY A 18 -4.23 -16.30 -9.43
N GLY A 19 -4.85 -15.18 -9.02
CA GLY A 19 -6.23 -14.82 -9.30
C GLY A 19 -6.43 -14.02 -10.58
N SER A 20 -7.47 -13.18 -10.59
CA SER A 20 -7.95 -12.45 -11.77
C SER A 20 -6.92 -11.53 -12.42
N LEU A 21 -6.00 -10.95 -11.64
CA LEU A 21 -4.95 -10.06 -12.12
C LEU A 21 -3.59 -10.76 -12.33
N SER A 22 -3.49 -12.07 -12.10
CA SER A 22 -2.22 -12.79 -12.10
C SER A 22 -1.45 -12.79 -13.43
N SER A 23 -2.14 -12.57 -14.55
CA SER A 23 -1.52 -12.45 -15.88
C SER A 23 -1.14 -11.01 -16.25
N VAL A 24 -1.41 -10.03 -15.37
CA VAL A 24 -1.22 -8.61 -15.64
C VAL A 24 0.09 -8.14 -15.04
N PRO A 25 1.03 -7.59 -15.84
CA PRO A 25 2.28 -7.09 -15.28
C PRO A 25 2.06 -5.82 -14.44
N ALA A 26 2.93 -5.64 -13.44
CA ALA A 26 2.81 -4.54 -12.48
C ALA A 26 2.73 -3.16 -13.16
N HIS A 27 3.55 -2.92 -14.19
CA HIS A 27 3.56 -1.65 -14.92
C HIS A 27 2.24 -1.35 -15.65
N TYR A 28 1.50 -2.40 -16.10
CA TYR A 28 0.17 -2.19 -16.70
C TYR A 28 -0.87 -1.82 -15.64
N LEU A 29 -0.81 -2.42 -14.44
CA LEU A 29 -1.66 -2.01 -13.30
C LEU A 29 -1.36 -0.56 -12.92
N GLY A 30 -0.08 -0.17 -12.85
CA GLY A 30 0.35 1.21 -12.63
C GLY A 30 -0.15 2.16 -13.70
N GLN A 31 -0.07 1.77 -14.98
CA GLN A 31 -0.61 2.53 -16.12
C GLN A 31 -2.10 2.85 -15.93
N VAL A 32 -2.91 1.85 -15.54
CA VAL A 32 -4.36 2.03 -15.33
C VAL A 32 -4.61 3.02 -14.20
N ALA A 33 -3.91 2.88 -13.07
CA ALA A 33 -4.06 3.77 -11.92
C ALA A 33 -3.63 5.21 -12.25
N ILE A 34 -2.51 5.39 -12.96
CA ILE A 34 -2.00 6.70 -13.39
C ILE A 34 -2.99 7.39 -14.33
N ALA A 35 -3.42 6.69 -15.40
CA ALA A 35 -4.35 7.24 -16.38
C ALA A 35 -5.66 7.69 -15.72
N GLU A 36 -6.22 6.88 -14.83
CA GLU A 36 -7.45 7.23 -14.12
C GLU A 36 -7.24 8.39 -13.13
N ALA A 37 -6.12 8.43 -12.40
CA ALA A 37 -5.82 9.54 -11.50
C ALA A 37 -5.70 10.87 -12.27
N LEU A 38 -5.00 10.89 -13.41
CA LEU A 38 -4.91 12.07 -14.28
C LEU A 38 -6.29 12.51 -14.78
N ARG A 39 -7.11 11.57 -15.26
CA ARG A 39 -8.48 11.84 -15.71
C ARG A 39 -9.34 12.49 -14.61
N ARG A 40 -9.27 11.96 -13.38
CA ARG A 40 -10.01 12.50 -12.21
C ARG A 40 -9.54 13.89 -11.80
N ALA A 41 -8.24 14.17 -11.94
CA ALA A 41 -7.67 15.48 -11.66
C ALA A 41 -7.92 16.51 -12.78
N ASN A 42 -8.46 16.08 -13.92
CA ASN A 42 -8.54 16.89 -15.16
C ASN A 42 -7.16 17.48 -15.52
N VAL A 43 -6.13 16.62 -15.48
CA VAL A 43 -4.73 16.95 -15.81
C VAL A 43 -4.37 16.23 -17.08
N GLU A 44 -3.90 17.00 -18.07
CA GLU A 44 -3.38 16.42 -19.32
C GLU A 44 -2.03 15.72 -19.04
N PRO A 45 -1.77 14.56 -19.66
CA PRO A 45 -0.52 13.85 -19.47
C PRO A 45 0.74 14.70 -19.70
N GLY A 46 0.69 15.65 -20.62
CA GLY A 46 1.79 16.59 -20.94
C GLY A 46 2.08 17.64 -19.86
N ASP A 47 1.16 17.83 -18.92
CA ASP A 47 1.34 18.79 -17.81
C ASP A 47 2.10 18.20 -16.62
N VAL A 48 2.31 16.88 -16.62
CA VAL A 48 3.04 16.18 -15.55
C VAL A 48 4.51 16.52 -15.60
N SER A 49 5.11 16.89 -14.46
CA SER A 49 6.52 17.17 -14.35
C SER A 49 7.36 15.91 -14.15
N GLU A 50 6.87 14.98 -13.33
CA GLU A 50 7.53 13.70 -13.09
C GLU A 50 6.57 12.64 -12.55
N VAL A 51 6.97 11.36 -12.66
CA VAL A 51 6.26 10.20 -12.12
C VAL A 51 7.17 9.41 -11.19
N VAL A 52 6.67 9.09 -9.99
CA VAL A 52 7.40 8.28 -9.01
C VAL A 52 6.52 7.12 -8.58
N MET A 53 6.97 5.88 -8.83
CA MET A 53 6.21 4.68 -8.47
C MET A 53 7.00 3.76 -7.53
N GLY A 54 6.35 3.26 -6.50
CA GLY A 54 6.88 2.23 -5.63
C GLY A 54 6.71 0.85 -6.26
N GLN A 55 7.76 0.04 -6.26
CA GLN A 55 7.69 -1.36 -6.67
C GLN A 55 8.89 -2.13 -6.12
N ILE A 56 8.66 -3.34 -5.62
CA ILE A 56 9.69 -4.15 -4.97
C ILE A 56 10.19 -5.23 -5.92
N LEU A 57 9.27 -5.96 -6.54
CA LEU A 57 9.54 -7.16 -7.34
C LEU A 57 9.70 -6.76 -8.81
N GLN A 58 10.92 -6.39 -9.21
CA GLN A 58 11.22 -5.84 -10.55
C GLN A 58 12.04 -6.79 -11.43
N ALA A 59 12.44 -7.96 -10.92
CA ALA A 59 13.29 -8.88 -11.68
C ALA A 59 12.57 -9.35 -12.95
N GLY A 60 13.22 -9.15 -14.11
CA GLY A 60 12.70 -9.60 -15.40
C GLY A 60 11.61 -8.73 -16.03
N GLU A 61 11.19 -7.63 -15.41
CA GLU A 61 10.12 -6.76 -15.93
C GLU A 61 10.59 -5.70 -16.95
N GLY A 62 11.85 -5.72 -17.32
CA GLY A 62 12.42 -4.74 -18.25
C GLY A 62 12.96 -3.50 -17.52
N GLN A 63 13.37 -2.50 -18.32
CA GLN A 63 13.93 -1.27 -17.78
C GLN A 63 12.84 -0.40 -17.14
N ASN A 64 13.07 -0.03 -15.87
CA ASN A 64 12.28 0.98 -15.17
C ASN A 64 10.76 0.81 -15.33
N PRO A 65 10.13 -0.12 -14.60
CA PRO A 65 8.68 -0.36 -14.70
C PRO A 65 7.82 0.88 -14.40
N ALA A 66 8.30 1.82 -13.58
CA ALA A 66 7.63 3.11 -13.35
C ALA A 66 7.56 3.95 -14.64
N ARG A 67 8.64 3.94 -15.44
CA ARG A 67 8.69 4.60 -16.73
C ARG A 67 7.74 3.94 -17.74
N GLN A 68 7.69 2.60 -17.73
CA GLN A 68 6.76 1.85 -18.58
C GLN A 68 5.31 2.19 -18.26
N ALA A 69 4.96 2.26 -16.97
CA ALA A 69 3.62 2.65 -16.52
C ALA A 69 3.26 4.08 -16.93
N ALA A 70 4.19 5.03 -16.75
CA ALA A 70 4.00 6.45 -17.11
C ALA A 70 3.73 6.62 -18.62
N VAL A 71 4.58 6.06 -19.46
CA VAL A 71 4.44 6.12 -20.92
C VAL A 71 3.17 5.39 -21.38
N GLY A 72 2.88 4.22 -20.82
CA GLY A 72 1.65 3.49 -21.10
C GLY A 72 0.38 4.28 -20.75
N ALA A 73 0.43 5.14 -19.75
CA ALA A 73 -0.65 6.05 -19.35
C ALA A 73 -0.78 7.29 -20.27
N GLY A 74 0.07 7.41 -21.29
CA GLY A 74 0.05 8.53 -22.23
C GLY A 74 0.92 9.72 -21.85
N ILE A 75 1.72 9.59 -20.79
CA ILE A 75 2.66 10.66 -20.40
C ILE A 75 3.81 10.73 -21.43
N PRO A 76 4.14 11.93 -21.94
CA PRO A 76 5.14 12.12 -22.98
C PRO A 76 6.55 11.63 -22.59
N TYR A 77 7.37 11.32 -23.59
CA TYR A 77 8.75 10.86 -23.38
C TYR A 77 9.66 11.90 -22.73
N GLU A 78 9.34 13.17 -22.81
CA GLU A 78 10.06 14.28 -22.20
C GLU A 78 9.90 14.33 -20.68
N VAL A 79 8.84 13.76 -20.14
CA VAL A 79 8.60 13.66 -18.69
C VAL A 79 9.40 12.50 -18.11
N THR A 80 10.11 12.77 -17.03
CA THR A 80 10.92 11.75 -16.35
C THR A 80 10.07 10.86 -15.41
N ALA A 81 10.52 9.63 -15.23
CA ALA A 81 9.91 8.71 -14.29
C ALA A 81 10.95 7.83 -13.61
N TYR A 82 10.76 7.48 -12.35
CA TYR A 82 11.61 6.54 -11.64
C TYR A 82 10.84 5.72 -10.62
N GLY A 83 11.41 4.55 -10.30
CA GLY A 83 10.88 3.65 -9.27
C GLY A 83 11.68 3.74 -7.98
N ILE A 84 11.01 3.46 -6.86
CA ILE A 84 11.66 3.34 -5.55
C ILE A 84 11.29 2.02 -4.88
N ASN A 85 12.18 1.54 -4.02
CA ASN A 85 11.97 0.42 -3.14
C ASN A 85 12.23 0.85 -1.69
N GLN A 86 11.17 1.02 -0.92
CA GLN A 86 11.15 1.07 0.54
C GLN A 86 10.15 0.03 1.05
N LEU A 87 10.12 -1.15 0.42
CA LEU A 87 9.22 -2.24 0.74
C LEU A 87 7.76 -1.75 0.89
N CYS A 88 7.04 -2.17 1.93
CA CYS A 88 5.63 -1.84 2.15
C CYS A 88 5.34 -0.32 2.17
N GLY A 89 6.32 0.50 2.52
CA GLY A 89 6.19 1.96 2.57
C GLY A 89 6.35 2.67 1.23
N SER A 90 6.80 1.97 0.18
CA SER A 90 7.16 2.57 -1.11
C SER A 90 6.07 3.50 -1.66
N GLY A 91 4.82 3.02 -1.74
CA GLY A 91 3.72 3.81 -2.30
C GLY A 91 3.40 5.09 -1.50
N LEU A 92 3.55 5.10 -0.19
CA LEU A 92 3.38 6.32 0.61
C LEU A 92 4.63 7.21 0.56
N ARG A 93 5.82 6.58 0.42
CA ARG A 93 7.08 7.32 0.25
C ARG A 93 7.12 8.09 -1.06
N THR A 94 6.54 7.58 -2.14
CA THR A 94 6.44 8.31 -3.42
C THR A 94 5.62 9.59 -3.26
N VAL A 95 4.54 9.55 -2.47
CA VAL A 95 3.73 10.74 -2.15
C VAL A 95 4.56 11.77 -1.37
N ALA A 96 5.38 11.32 -0.41
CA ALA A 96 6.29 12.19 0.33
C ALA A 96 7.37 12.81 -0.59
N LEU A 97 7.91 12.07 -1.55
CA LEU A 97 8.86 12.58 -2.53
C LEU A 97 8.23 13.61 -3.47
N GLY A 98 7.03 13.34 -3.98
CA GLY A 98 6.27 14.30 -4.77
C GLY A 98 5.95 15.59 -3.99
N PHE A 99 5.55 15.46 -2.71
CA PHE A 99 5.39 16.60 -1.81
C PHE A 99 6.68 17.43 -1.70
N GLN A 100 7.83 16.78 -1.54
CA GLN A 100 9.11 17.46 -1.45
C GLN A 100 9.48 18.18 -2.77
N ALA A 101 9.32 17.51 -3.91
CA ALA A 101 9.64 18.07 -5.23
C ALA A 101 8.80 19.33 -5.53
N ILE A 102 7.49 19.30 -5.24
CA ILE A 102 6.61 20.45 -5.43
C ILE A 102 6.99 21.59 -4.45
N ARG A 103 7.21 21.24 -3.19
CA ARG A 103 7.53 22.23 -2.16
C ARG A 103 8.86 22.96 -2.40
N ASN A 104 9.84 22.26 -2.98
CA ASN A 104 11.13 22.83 -3.36
C ASN A 104 11.08 23.62 -4.68
N GLY A 105 10.01 23.47 -5.48
CA GLY A 105 9.88 24.10 -6.78
C GLY A 105 10.53 23.34 -7.94
N ASP A 106 10.96 22.08 -7.69
CA ASP A 106 11.55 21.21 -8.72
C ASP A 106 10.49 20.71 -9.72
N SER A 107 9.26 20.51 -9.24
CA SER A 107 8.13 20.00 -10.02
C SER A 107 6.85 20.78 -9.72
N LYS A 108 5.97 20.90 -10.73
CA LYS A 108 4.65 21.53 -10.58
C LYS A 108 3.54 20.51 -10.30
N ILE A 109 3.53 19.43 -11.07
CA ILE A 109 2.57 18.34 -10.98
C ILE A 109 3.35 17.03 -10.93
N VAL A 110 3.14 16.25 -9.89
CA VAL A 110 3.78 14.95 -9.70
C VAL A 110 2.71 13.86 -9.64
N VAL A 111 2.91 12.79 -10.40
CA VAL A 111 2.17 11.55 -10.20
C VAL A 111 2.99 10.64 -9.28
N ALA A 112 2.43 10.33 -8.12
CA ALA A 112 3.04 9.48 -7.12
C ALA A 112 2.17 8.24 -6.86
N GLY A 113 2.78 7.08 -6.73
CA GLY A 113 1.99 5.87 -6.55
C GLY A 113 2.81 4.64 -6.25
N GLY A 114 2.21 3.50 -6.47
CA GLY A 114 2.89 2.20 -6.39
C GLY A 114 2.14 1.13 -7.17
N GLN A 115 2.87 0.13 -7.57
CA GLN A 115 2.41 -0.99 -8.37
C GLN A 115 3.12 -2.26 -7.94
N GLU A 116 2.44 -3.40 -7.98
CA GLU A 116 3.04 -4.69 -7.68
C GLU A 116 2.25 -5.81 -8.35
N SER A 117 2.93 -6.78 -8.93
CA SER A 117 2.36 -8.06 -9.31
C SER A 117 3.16 -9.17 -8.62
N MET A 118 2.69 -9.58 -7.45
CA MET A 118 3.34 -10.64 -6.70
C MET A 118 3.14 -12.00 -7.39
N SER A 119 2.05 -12.14 -8.14
CA SER A 119 1.78 -13.33 -8.96
C SER A 119 2.80 -13.54 -10.08
N GLN A 120 3.45 -12.47 -10.56
CA GLN A 120 4.44 -12.54 -11.64
C GLN A 120 5.89 -12.45 -11.16
N ALA A 121 6.13 -12.42 -9.86
CA ALA A 121 7.49 -12.44 -9.33
C ALA A 121 8.23 -13.71 -9.80
N PRO A 122 9.36 -13.58 -10.50
CA PRO A 122 10.04 -14.74 -11.05
C PRO A 122 10.85 -15.48 -10.01
N HIS A 123 11.14 -16.76 -10.29
CA HIS A 123 12.24 -17.45 -9.66
C HIS A 123 13.54 -17.08 -10.39
N VAL A 124 14.58 -16.75 -9.65
CA VAL A 124 15.87 -16.27 -10.16
C VAL A 124 16.99 -17.24 -9.84
N ILE A 125 18.00 -17.24 -10.68
CA ILE A 125 19.21 -18.04 -10.51
C ILE A 125 20.45 -17.21 -10.84
N GLN A 126 21.51 -17.36 -10.03
CA GLN A 126 22.80 -16.71 -10.26
C GLN A 126 23.67 -17.57 -11.17
N MET A 127 23.61 -17.33 -12.49
CA MET A 127 24.29 -18.18 -13.49
C MET A 127 25.46 -17.49 -14.23
N ARG A 128 25.82 -16.23 -13.91
CA ARG A 128 26.92 -15.55 -14.62
C ARG A 128 28.26 -16.24 -14.46
N ASN A 129 28.50 -16.87 -13.31
CA ASN A 129 29.70 -17.67 -13.05
C ASN A 129 29.53 -19.16 -13.39
N GLY A 130 28.33 -19.57 -13.83
CA GLY A 130 27.98 -20.97 -14.14
C GLY A 130 27.92 -21.86 -12.91
N THR A 131 27.52 -23.08 -13.14
CA THR A 131 27.61 -24.19 -12.18
C THR A 131 28.54 -25.27 -12.78
N LYS A 132 29.73 -25.38 -12.20
CA LYS A 132 30.76 -26.30 -12.75
C LYS A 132 30.34 -27.76 -12.61
N MET A 133 29.65 -28.13 -11.54
CA MET A 133 29.19 -29.49 -11.25
C MET A 133 28.10 -29.45 -10.18
N GLY A 134 27.09 -30.31 -10.29
CA GLY A 134 25.97 -30.43 -9.36
C GLY A 134 24.75 -29.58 -9.73
N ASN A 135 23.79 -29.54 -8.84
CA ASN A 135 22.53 -28.83 -9.04
C ASN A 135 22.68 -27.31 -8.87
N ALA A 136 21.79 -26.56 -9.53
CA ALA A 136 21.62 -25.14 -9.29
C ALA A 136 20.24 -24.91 -8.64
N GLU A 137 20.18 -23.99 -7.68
CA GLU A 137 18.96 -23.64 -6.97
C GLU A 137 18.27 -22.43 -7.62
N LEU A 138 16.95 -22.53 -7.80
CA LEU A 138 16.08 -21.40 -8.16
C LEU A 138 15.58 -20.75 -6.87
N ILE A 139 15.75 -19.43 -6.79
CA ILE A 139 15.35 -18.64 -5.64
C ILE A 139 14.03 -17.91 -5.96
N ASP A 140 13.01 -18.10 -5.15
CA ASP A 140 11.76 -17.34 -5.23
C ASP A 140 12.03 -15.87 -4.86
N SER A 141 11.98 -14.97 -5.84
CA SER A 141 12.25 -13.55 -5.63
C SER A 141 11.16 -12.87 -4.80
N MET A 142 9.92 -13.34 -4.85
CA MET A 142 8.84 -12.80 -4.02
C MET A 142 9.13 -12.99 -2.54
N ILE A 143 9.56 -14.20 -2.15
CA ILE A 143 9.95 -14.49 -0.77
C ILE A 143 11.25 -13.76 -0.44
N ARG A 144 12.27 -13.91 -1.28
CA ARG A 144 13.63 -13.43 -0.97
C ARG A 144 13.72 -11.91 -0.85
N ASP A 145 13.05 -11.17 -1.75
CA ASP A 145 13.18 -9.73 -1.85
C ASP A 145 12.01 -9.00 -1.15
N GLY A 146 10.85 -9.63 -1.02
CA GLY A 146 9.65 -9.01 -0.46
C GLY A 146 9.26 -9.47 0.95
N LEU A 147 9.52 -10.74 1.31
CA LEU A 147 8.93 -11.35 2.51
C LEU A 147 9.96 -11.93 3.49
N TRP A 148 11.26 -11.78 3.23
CA TRP A 148 12.35 -12.33 4.03
C TRP A 148 13.11 -11.24 4.79
N ASP A 149 13.27 -11.43 6.09
CA ASP A 149 14.15 -10.56 6.89
C ASP A 149 15.61 -10.88 6.55
N ALA A 150 16.25 -9.95 5.85
CA ALA A 150 17.64 -10.10 5.41
C ALA A 150 18.65 -10.08 6.54
N PHE A 151 18.31 -9.55 7.72
CA PHE A 151 19.18 -9.42 8.88
C PHE A 151 19.10 -10.64 9.80
N ASN A 152 17.89 -11.16 10.02
CA ASN A 152 17.65 -12.26 10.95
C ASN A 152 17.47 -13.62 10.25
N GLY A 153 17.28 -13.62 8.91
CA GLY A 153 17.24 -14.86 8.13
C GLY A 153 15.96 -15.68 8.29
N TYR A 154 14.81 -15.02 8.45
CA TYR A 154 13.50 -15.68 8.56
C TYR A 154 12.40 -14.87 7.85
N HIS A 155 11.21 -15.47 7.74
CA HIS A 155 10.07 -14.84 7.07
C HIS A 155 9.49 -13.68 7.90
N MET A 156 8.86 -12.69 7.23
CA MET A 156 8.18 -11.57 7.91
C MET A 156 7.15 -12.03 8.94
N GLY A 157 6.52 -13.18 8.77
CA GLY A 157 5.63 -13.77 9.76
C GLY A 157 6.30 -14.07 11.12
N ASN A 158 7.59 -14.38 11.11
CA ASN A 158 8.36 -14.55 12.38
C ASN A 158 8.53 -13.20 13.09
N THR A 159 8.68 -12.10 12.35
CA THR A 159 8.70 -10.76 12.97
C THR A 159 7.35 -10.41 13.61
N ALA A 160 6.24 -10.88 13.02
CA ALA A 160 4.91 -10.71 13.61
C ALA A 160 4.75 -11.52 14.91
N GLU A 161 5.30 -12.73 15.00
CA GLU A 161 5.37 -13.50 16.27
C GLU A 161 6.17 -12.74 17.32
N ASN A 162 7.31 -12.16 16.96
CA ASN A 162 8.11 -11.33 17.87
C ASN A 162 7.33 -10.12 18.40
N VAL A 163 6.55 -9.47 17.56
CA VAL A 163 5.67 -8.36 17.95
C VAL A 163 4.57 -8.86 18.88
N ALA A 164 3.91 -9.98 18.53
CA ALA A 164 2.88 -10.59 19.38
C ALA A 164 3.41 -10.88 20.80
N GLN A 165 4.60 -11.44 20.88
CA GLN A 165 5.26 -11.72 22.15
C GLN A 165 5.60 -10.45 22.93
N LYS A 166 6.22 -9.46 22.27
CA LYS A 166 6.68 -8.23 22.92
C LYS A 166 5.53 -7.36 23.44
N TRP A 167 4.44 -7.23 22.70
CA TRP A 167 3.26 -6.47 23.09
C TRP A 167 2.17 -7.30 23.77
N GLN A 168 2.43 -8.60 23.99
CA GLN A 168 1.49 -9.53 24.62
C GLN A 168 0.14 -9.57 23.89
N ILE A 169 0.18 -9.71 22.56
CA ILE A 169 -1.00 -9.84 21.72
C ILE A 169 -1.36 -11.32 21.57
N THR A 170 -2.51 -11.72 22.08
CA THR A 170 -2.94 -13.11 22.06
C THR A 170 -3.43 -13.54 20.67
N ARG A 171 -3.53 -14.84 20.43
CA ARG A 171 -4.15 -15.42 19.23
C ARG A 171 -5.60 -14.94 19.06
N GLU A 172 -6.35 -14.94 20.14
CA GLU A 172 -7.75 -14.50 20.13
C GLU A 172 -7.89 -13.02 19.72
N GLN A 173 -7.02 -12.16 20.22
CA GLN A 173 -7.01 -10.74 19.82
C GLN A 173 -6.69 -10.59 18.32
N GLN A 174 -5.74 -11.35 17.79
CA GLN A 174 -5.39 -11.34 16.38
C GLN A 174 -6.54 -11.85 15.50
N ASP A 175 -7.17 -12.95 15.87
CA ASP A 175 -8.30 -13.51 15.11
C ASP A 175 -9.52 -12.59 15.16
N ASN A 176 -9.82 -11.96 16.31
CA ASN A 176 -10.92 -10.98 16.41
C ASN A 176 -10.64 -9.72 15.54
N PHE A 177 -9.40 -9.26 15.51
CA PHE A 177 -9.00 -8.16 14.63
C PHE A 177 -9.18 -8.54 13.15
N ALA A 178 -8.71 -9.74 12.75
CA ALA A 178 -8.85 -10.24 11.39
C ALA A 178 -10.31 -10.42 10.97
N MET A 179 -11.14 -10.99 11.85
CA MET A 179 -12.59 -11.12 11.62
C MET A 179 -13.22 -9.73 11.42
N THR A 180 -12.87 -8.77 12.26
CA THR A 180 -13.38 -7.39 12.14
C THR A 180 -12.99 -6.75 10.81
N SER A 181 -11.73 -6.90 10.38
CA SER A 181 -11.26 -6.43 9.08
C SER A 181 -12.04 -7.05 7.92
N GLN A 182 -12.22 -8.37 7.93
CA GLN A 182 -12.99 -9.09 6.90
C GLN A 182 -14.45 -8.64 6.85
N ASN A 183 -15.11 -8.56 7.98
CA ASN A 183 -16.53 -8.18 8.05
C ASN A 183 -16.75 -6.72 7.62
N ARG A 184 -15.82 -5.83 7.93
CA ARG A 184 -15.83 -4.44 7.46
C ARG A 184 -15.63 -4.36 5.95
N ALA A 185 -14.68 -5.11 5.39
CA ALA A 185 -14.43 -5.14 3.95
C ALA A 185 -15.63 -5.73 3.19
N GLU A 186 -16.25 -6.80 3.69
CA GLU A 186 -17.47 -7.38 3.12
C GLU A 186 -18.61 -6.35 3.11
N ALA A 187 -18.84 -5.67 4.22
CA ALA A 187 -19.89 -4.64 4.32
C ALA A 187 -19.60 -3.44 3.39
N ALA A 188 -18.35 -2.99 3.32
CA ALA A 188 -17.91 -1.90 2.45
C ALA A 188 -18.09 -2.27 0.97
N GLN A 189 -17.73 -3.48 0.58
CA GLN A 189 -17.88 -3.98 -0.79
C GLN A 189 -19.36 -4.07 -1.17
N LYS A 190 -20.20 -4.68 -0.33
CA LYS A 190 -21.66 -4.80 -0.55
C LYS A 190 -22.36 -3.44 -0.65
N SER A 191 -21.92 -2.45 0.12
CA SER A 191 -22.47 -1.09 0.09
C SER A 191 -21.83 -0.17 -0.97
N GLY A 192 -20.89 -0.68 -1.76
CA GLY A 192 -20.24 0.05 -2.85
C GLY A 192 -19.28 1.14 -2.39
N ARG A 193 -18.73 1.06 -1.16
CA ARG A 193 -17.81 2.09 -0.61
C ARG A 193 -16.55 2.27 -1.45
N PHE A 194 -16.08 1.22 -2.14
CA PHE A 194 -14.86 1.26 -2.94
C PHE A 194 -15.07 1.71 -4.39
N LYS A 195 -16.30 1.89 -4.87
CA LYS A 195 -16.59 2.19 -6.28
C LYS A 195 -15.90 3.47 -6.78
N ASP A 196 -15.83 4.49 -5.93
CA ASP A 196 -15.27 5.79 -6.33
C ASP A 196 -13.74 5.77 -6.40
N GLU A 197 -13.07 4.85 -5.70
CA GLU A 197 -11.62 4.77 -5.69
C GLU A 197 -11.07 3.80 -6.73
N ILE A 198 -11.87 2.81 -7.18
CA ILE A 198 -11.43 1.77 -8.10
C ILE A 198 -11.44 2.25 -9.55
N ALA A 199 -10.35 1.98 -10.26
CA ALA A 199 -10.22 2.04 -11.72
C ALA A 199 -10.30 0.63 -12.29
N PRO A 200 -11.28 0.30 -13.15
CA PRO A 200 -11.42 -1.01 -13.74
C PRO A 200 -10.19 -1.44 -14.54
N VAL A 201 -9.77 -2.68 -14.42
CA VAL A 201 -8.65 -3.26 -15.18
C VAL A 201 -9.20 -4.09 -16.33
N LYS A 202 -8.87 -3.69 -17.54
CA LYS A 202 -9.23 -4.40 -18.78
C LYS A 202 -8.13 -5.40 -19.11
N ILE A 203 -8.51 -6.66 -19.24
CA ILE A 203 -7.61 -7.76 -19.61
C ILE A 203 -8.04 -8.31 -20.97
N VAL A 204 -7.17 -8.20 -21.96
CA VAL A 204 -7.41 -8.71 -23.30
C VAL A 204 -6.63 -9.99 -23.51
N THR A 205 -7.30 -11.07 -23.84
CA THR A 205 -6.70 -12.37 -24.13
C THR A 205 -7.17 -12.89 -25.50
N ARG A 206 -6.58 -13.98 -25.99
CA ARG A 206 -7.06 -14.64 -27.22
C ARG A 206 -8.50 -15.16 -27.10
N LYS A 207 -9.01 -15.35 -25.88
CA LYS A 207 -10.37 -15.82 -25.60
C LYS A 207 -11.40 -14.70 -25.48
N GLY A 208 -10.97 -13.45 -25.52
CA GLY A 208 -11.82 -12.29 -25.38
C GLY A 208 -11.31 -11.28 -24.35
N GLU A 209 -12.19 -10.36 -23.98
CA GLU A 209 -11.95 -9.28 -23.03
C GLU A 209 -12.65 -9.56 -21.70
N THR A 210 -11.95 -9.31 -20.61
CA THR A 210 -12.49 -9.36 -19.24
C THR A 210 -12.20 -8.03 -18.56
N ILE A 211 -13.17 -7.49 -17.82
CA ILE A 211 -12.99 -6.27 -17.03
C ILE A 211 -13.12 -6.64 -15.56
N VAL A 212 -12.05 -6.41 -14.78
CA VAL A 212 -12.03 -6.60 -13.33
C VAL A 212 -12.38 -5.28 -12.67
N THR A 213 -13.43 -5.26 -11.87
CA THR A 213 -14.02 -4.03 -11.28
C THR A 213 -14.07 -4.04 -9.76
N GLU A 214 -13.80 -5.17 -9.12
CA GLU A 214 -13.94 -5.35 -7.67
C GLU A 214 -12.73 -6.07 -7.08
N ASP A 215 -12.45 -5.79 -5.80
CA ASP A 215 -11.45 -6.53 -5.04
C ASP A 215 -11.86 -8.01 -4.91
N GLU A 216 -10.94 -8.88 -5.26
CA GLU A 216 -11.18 -10.34 -5.31
C GLU A 216 -10.90 -11.02 -3.97
N TYR A 217 -10.02 -10.43 -3.16
CA TYR A 217 -9.45 -11.08 -1.99
C TYR A 217 -10.36 -11.14 -0.75
N PRO A 218 -11.30 -10.19 -0.48
CA PRO A 218 -12.17 -10.23 0.69
C PRO A 218 -12.97 -11.53 0.77
N LYS A 219 -12.97 -12.14 1.97
CA LYS A 219 -13.71 -13.36 2.26
C LYS A 219 -15.03 -13.02 2.94
N GLN A 220 -16.09 -13.67 2.49
CA GLN A 220 -17.42 -13.45 3.07
C GLN A 220 -17.69 -14.40 4.25
N GLY A 221 -18.45 -13.90 5.24
CA GLY A 221 -18.94 -14.71 6.35
C GLY A 221 -17.85 -15.24 7.29
N VAL A 222 -16.74 -14.50 7.46
CA VAL A 222 -15.66 -14.91 8.36
C VAL A 222 -16.12 -14.81 9.83
N THR A 223 -15.89 -15.88 10.59
CA THR A 223 -16.23 -15.99 12.02
C THR A 223 -15.02 -16.35 12.85
N MET A 224 -15.09 -16.12 14.17
CA MET A 224 -14.05 -16.57 15.12
C MET A 224 -13.82 -18.08 15.04
N ASP A 225 -14.87 -18.87 14.93
CA ASP A 225 -14.77 -20.33 14.82
C ASP A 225 -14.03 -20.77 13.56
N SER A 226 -14.19 -20.04 12.43
CA SER A 226 -13.47 -20.33 11.20
C SER A 226 -11.97 -20.02 11.32
N LEU A 227 -11.61 -18.94 12.01
CA LEU A 227 -10.22 -18.53 12.23
C LEU A 227 -9.52 -19.40 13.26
N ALA A 228 -10.19 -19.75 14.36
CA ALA A 228 -9.63 -20.59 15.43
C ALA A 228 -9.12 -21.96 14.96
N LYS A 229 -9.71 -22.50 13.87
CA LYS A 229 -9.31 -23.78 13.26
C LYS A 229 -7.99 -23.72 12.49
N LEU A 230 -7.50 -22.53 12.16
CA LEU A 230 -6.28 -22.37 11.37
C LEU A 230 -5.05 -22.64 12.23
N ARG A 231 -4.08 -23.32 11.64
CA ARG A 231 -2.80 -23.61 12.29
C ARG A 231 -1.84 -22.44 12.18
N PRO A 232 -0.94 -22.22 13.14
CA PRO A 232 0.17 -21.30 13.01
C PRO A 232 0.98 -21.58 11.75
N ALA A 233 1.38 -20.53 11.04
CA ALA A 233 2.01 -20.66 9.71
C ALA A 233 3.54 -20.55 9.76
N PHE A 234 4.10 -19.85 10.74
CA PHE A 234 5.53 -19.48 10.78
C PHE A 234 6.29 -20.09 11.96
N ASP A 235 5.61 -20.33 13.06
CA ASP A 235 6.14 -21.02 14.25
C ASP A 235 5.09 -22.04 14.71
N LYS A 236 5.52 -23.28 14.99
CA LYS A 236 4.61 -24.36 15.44
C LYS A 236 3.83 -24.02 16.70
N ASN A 237 4.44 -23.23 17.59
CA ASN A 237 3.85 -22.76 18.84
C ASN A 237 3.37 -21.30 18.74
N GLY A 238 3.33 -20.75 17.54
CA GLY A 238 3.00 -19.36 17.28
C GLY A 238 1.50 -19.06 17.26
N THR A 239 1.20 -17.83 16.92
CA THR A 239 -0.15 -17.28 16.92
C THR A 239 -0.57 -16.74 15.55
N VAL A 240 0.39 -16.50 14.65
CA VAL A 240 0.16 -15.96 13.32
C VAL A 240 -0.28 -17.06 12.35
N THR A 241 -1.41 -16.87 11.70
CA THR A 241 -2.01 -17.83 10.75
C THR A 241 -2.28 -17.17 9.40
N ALA A 242 -2.60 -17.97 8.40
CA ALA A 242 -3.07 -17.46 7.11
C ALA A 242 -4.38 -16.64 7.20
N GLY A 243 -5.13 -16.72 8.30
CA GLY A 243 -6.36 -15.97 8.50
C GLY A 243 -6.17 -14.63 9.19
N ASN A 244 -5.06 -14.44 9.91
CA ASN A 244 -4.74 -13.20 10.63
C ASN A 244 -3.47 -12.50 10.11
N ALA A 245 -3.05 -12.84 8.91
CA ALA A 245 -2.02 -12.20 8.12
C ALA A 245 -2.60 -11.62 6.82
N SER A 246 -1.97 -10.61 6.25
CA SER A 246 -2.32 -10.11 4.91
C SER A 246 -2.00 -11.13 3.83
N GLY A 247 -2.61 -10.97 2.66
CA GLY A 247 -2.40 -11.84 1.51
C GLY A 247 -1.20 -11.45 0.66
N ILE A 248 -0.92 -12.31 -0.32
CA ILE A 248 -0.05 -12.08 -1.47
C ILE A 248 -0.97 -11.62 -2.59
N ASN A 249 -0.73 -10.44 -3.14
CA ASN A 249 -1.72 -9.77 -3.99
C ASN A 249 -1.09 -8.98 -5.14
N ASP A 250 -1.92 -8.65 -6.11
CA ASP A 250 -1.59 -7.83 -7.28
C ASP A 250 -2.43 -6.55 -7.25
N GLY A 251 -1.83 -5.39 -7.56
CA GLY A 251 -2.56 -4.14 -7.59
C GLY A 251 -1.68 -2.91 -7.77
N ALA A 252 -2.31 -1.77 -8.02
CA ALA A 252 -1.65 -0.48 -8.12
C ALA A 252 -2.55 0.64 -7.60
N ALA A 253 -1.93 1.75 -7.21
CA ALA A 253 -2.62 3.00 -6.89
C ALA A 253 -1.74 4.18 -7.29
N ALA A 254 -2.36 5.28 -7.70
CA ALA A 254 -1.69 6.52 -8.07
C ALA A 254 -2.45 7.75 -7.60
N LEU A 255 -1.71 8.80 -7.28
CA LEU A 255 -2.21 10.09 -6.82
C LEU A 255 -1.59 11.20 -7.66
N VAL A 256 -2.36 12.24 -7.92
CA VAL A 256 -1.87 13.46 -8.58
C VAL A 256 -1.67 14.53 -7.53
N LEU A 257 -0.45 15.03 -7.42
CA LEU A 257 -0.03 16.05 -6.46
C LEU A 257 0.29 17.36 -7.20
N MET A 258 -0.07 18.49 -6.59
CA MET A 258 0.29 19.82 -7.07
C MET A 258 0.26 20.84 -5.93
N SER A 259 0.69 22.09 -6.17
CA SER A 259 0.49 23.14 -5.19
C SER A 259 -1.00 23.54 -5.11
N ALA A 260 -1.44 24.07 -3.97
CA ALA A 260 -2.79 24.61 -3.80
C ALA A 260 -3.08 25.73 -4.82
N GLU A 261 -2.06 26.54 -5.15
CA GLU A 261 -2.15 27.58 -6.17
C GLU A 261 -2.42 26.99 -7.56
N GLU A 262 -1.70 25.93 -7.94
CA GLU A 262 -1.88 25.26 -9.24
C GLU A 262 -3.26 24.59 -9.32
N ALA A 263 -3.72 23.95 -8.23
CA ALA A 263 -5.06 23.39 -8.15
C ALA A 263 -6.15 24.46 -8.34
N SER A 264 -6.00 25.62 -7.70
CA SER A 264 -6.91 26.75 -7.83
C SER A 264 -6.94 27.30 -9.26
N LYS A 265 -5.78 27.47 -9.91
CA LYS A 265 -5.69 27.92 -11.32
C LYS A 265 -6.40 26.98 -12.29
N ARG A 266 -6.40 25.68 -12.00
CA ARG A 266 -7.05 24.64 -12.80
C ARG A 266 -8.50 24.41 -12.44
N GLY A 267 -9.02 25.07 -11.39
CA GLY A 267 -10.38 24.82 -10.89
C GLY A 267 -10.56 23.42 -10.30
N VAL A 268 -9.48 22.77 -9.87
CA VAL A 268 -9.50 21.45 -9.26
C VAL A 268 -9.78 21.59 -7.77
N LYS A 269 -10.80 20.89 -7.27
CA LYS A 269 -11.06 20.77 -5.83
C LYS A 269 -10.22 19.61 -5.27
N PRO A 270 -9.22 19.89 -4.42
CA PRO A 270 -8.38 18.84 -3.86
C PRO A 270 -9.15 17.85 -2.97
N LEU A 271 -8.69 16.62 -2.90
CA LEU A 271 -9.18 15.63 -1.94
C LEU A 271 -8.73 15.98 -0.51
N ALA A 272 -7.47 16.40 -0.36
CA ALA A 272 -6.89 16.86 0.90
C ALA A 272 -5.57 17.61 0.64
N ARG A 273 -5.08 18.34 1.66
CA ARG A 273 -3.69 18.84 1.71
C ARG A 273 -2.82 17.89 2.52
N ILE A 274 -1.54 17.81 2.19
CA ILE A 274 -0.56 17.05 2.97
C ILE A 274 -0.02 17.98 4.06
N VAL A 275 -0.26 17.61 5.32
CA VAL A 275 0.15 18.43 6.48
C VAL A 275 1.58 18.10 6.91
N SER A 276 1.85 16.81 7.07
CA SER A 276 3.15 16.31 7.50
C SER A 276 3.35 14.86 7.09
N TRP A 277 4.59 14.40 7.16
CA TRP A 277 4.95 13.00 7.03
C TRP A 277 6.23 12.72 7.81
N ALA A 278 6.46 11.44 8.14
CA ALA A 278 7.68 10.99 8.77
C ALA A 278 7.98 9.53 8.44
N THR A 279 9.27 9.19 8.49
CA THR A 279 9.74 7.81 8.54
C THR A 279 10.54 7.62 9.82
N ALA A 280 10.54 6.39 10.33
CA ALA A 280 11.34 6.01 11.50
C ALA A 280 11.91 4.61 11.31
N GLY A 281 13.09 4.36 11.88
CA GLY A 281 13.70 3.04 11.97
C GLY A 281 13.39 2.38 13.30
N VAL A 282 13.27 1.06 13.29
CA VAL A 282 13.13 0.19 14.46
C VAL A 282 13.99 -1.08 14.26
N ASP A 283 14.11 -1.90 15.28
CA ASP A 283 14.75 -3.21 15.15
C ASP A 283 14.02 -4.04 14.07
N PRO A 284 14.74 -4.59 13.07
CA PRO A 284 14.16 -5.45 12.04
C PRO A 284 13.34 -6.60 12.59
N ALA A 285 13.75 -7.19 13.70
CA ALA A 285 13.06 -8.31 14.35
C ALA A 285 11.63 -7.98 14.78
N ILE A 286 11.31 -6.71 14.95
CA ILE A 286 9.99 -6.20 15.33
C ILE A 286 9.52 -5.11 14.34
N MET A 287 9.78 -5.30 13.04
CA MET A 287 9.47 -4.32 11.99
C MET A 287 8.03 -3.81 12.04
N GLY A 288 7.09 -4.66 12.51
CA GLY A 288 5.68 -4.31 12.65
C GLY A 288 5.40 -3.14 13.60
N SER A 289 6.36 -2.78 14.46
CA SER A 289 6.26 -1.61 15.36
C SER A 289 6.64 -0.29 14.70
N GLY A 290 7.17 -0.30 13.47
CA GLY A 290 7.60 0.90 12.73
C GLY A 290 6.56 2.03 12.65
N PRO A 291 5.25 1.76 12.49
CA PRO A 291 4.22 2.79 12.52
C PRO A 291 4.17 3.62 13.81
N ILE A 292 4.57 3.05 14.94
CA ILE A 292 4.50 3.73 16.23
C ILE A 292 5.36 5.00 16.26
N PRO A 293 6.69 4.93 16.10
CA PRO A 293 7.51 6.14 16.06
C PRO A 293 7.23 7.02 14.83
N ALA A 294 6.94 6.43 13.66
CA ALA A 294 6.65 7.20 12.46
C ALA A 294 5.39 8.07 12.63
N SER A 295 4.30 7.51 13.19
CA SER A 295 3.07 8.24 13.45
C SER A 295 3.25 9.32 14.51
N ARG A 296 3.96 9.04 15.60
CA ARG A 296 4.27 10.06 16.62
C ARG A 296 5.01 11.26 16.02
N MET A 297 6.03 10.99 15.21
CA MET A 297 6.79 12.06 14.52
C MET A 297 5.93 12.85 13.52
N ALA A 298 5.07 12.17 12.76
CA ALA A 298 4.19 12.84 11.81
C ALA A 298 3.16 13.72 12.52
N LEU A 299 2.56 13.22 13.58
CA LEU A 299 1.60 13.97 14.41
C LEU A 299 2.27 15.19 15.08
N GLU A 300 3.46 15.01 15.64
CA GLU A 300 4.24 16.12 16.22
C GLU A 300 4.51 17.22 15.19
N ARG A 301 4.94 16.85 13.99
CA ARG A 301 5.16 17.80 12.87
C ARG A 301 3.89 18.50 12.41
N ALA A 302 2.76 17.83 12.51
CA ALA A 302 1.44 18.42 12.23
C ALA A 302 0.92 19.32 13.37
N GLY A 303 1.49 19.23 14.56
CA GLY A 303 0.97 19.85 15.77
C GLY A 303 -0.34 19.19 16.25
N TRP A 304 -0.53 17.91 15.93
CA TRP A 304 -1.74 17.16 16.25
C TRP A 304 -1.49 16.12 17.34
N LYS A 305 -2.56 15.80 18.06
CA LYS A 305 -2.64 14.65 18.95
C LYS A 305 -3.42 13.52 18.28
N VAL A 306 -3.33 12.32 18.83
CA VAL A 306 -4.07 11.15 18.31
C VAL A 306 -5.58 11.39 18.36
N GLU A 307 -6.07 12.06 19.41
CA GLU A 307 -7.48 12.38 19.63
C GLU A 307 -8.05 13.32 18.55
N ASP A 308 -7.19 14.13 17.91
CA ASP A 308 -7.59 15.05 16.83
C ASP A 308 -7.93 14.35 15.53
N LEU A 309 -7.51 13.09 15.38
CA LEU A 309 -7.73 12.32 14.16
C LEU A 309 -9.20 11.87 14.05
N ASP A 310 -9.79 12.07 12.87
CA ASP A 310 -11.12 11.58 12.54
C ASP A 310 -11.09 10.16 11.93
N LEU A 311 -10.11 9.90 11.08
CA LEU A 311 -9.92 8.61 10.40
C LEU A 311 -8.44 8.22 10.32
N ILE A 312 -8.20 6.92 10.37
CA ILE A 312 -6.87 6.33 10.31
C ILE A 312 -6.92 5.12 9.37
N GLU A 313 -6.01 5.08 8.42
CA GLU A 313 -5.70 3.88 7.64
C GLU A 313 -4.30 3.40 8.02
N ALA A 314 -4.25 2.32 8.78
CA ALA A 314 -3.02 1.65 9.21
C ALA A 314 -2.92 0.30 8.51
N ASN A 315 -1.85 0.08 7.74
CA ASN A 315 -1.71 -1.15 6.98
C ASN A 315 -1.65 -2.37 7.90
N GLU A 316 -2.44 -3.38 7.57
CA GLU A 316 -2.56 -4.63 8.32
C GLU A 316 -1.68 -5.71 7.68
N ALA A 317 -0.35 -5.58 7.77
CA ALA A 317 0.54 -6.63 7.30
C ALA A 317 0.28 -7.95 8.06
N PHE A 318 0.08 -7.83 9.38
CA PHE A 318 -0.32 -8.90 10.29
C PHE A 318 -1.24 -8.33 11.38
N ALA A 319 -2.22 -9.12 11.83
CA ALA A 319 -3.09 -8.71 12.94
C ALA A 319 -2.28 -8.45 14.24
N ALA A 320 -1.25 -9.26 14.50
CA ALA A 320 -0.35 -9.06 15.64
C ALA A 320 0.25 -7.65 15.65
N GLN A 321 0.78 -7.23 14.52
CA GLN A 321 1.38 -5.90 14.35
C GLN A 321 0.33 -4.79 14.44
N ALA A 322 -0.83 -4.96 13.79
CA ALA A 322 -1.89 -3.96 13.82
C ALA A 322 -2.45 -3.74 15.24
N CYS A 323 -2.67 -4.83 15.99
CA CYS A 323 -3.07 -4.76 17.39
C CYS A 323 -2.03 -4.05 18.26
N ALA A 324 -0.73 -4.33 18.05
CA ALA A 324 0.35 -3.69 18.79
C ALA A 324 0.42 -2.18 18.51
N VAL A 325 0.29 -1.77 17.25
CA VAL A 325 0.26 -0.36 16.83
C VAL A 325 -0.94 0.37 17.45
N ASN A 326 -2.14 -0.21 17.34
CA ASN A 326 -3.35 0.39 17.91
C ASN A 326 -3.24 0.55 19.42
N LYS A 327 -2.73 -0.46 20.12
CA LYS A 327 -2.52 -0.45 21.57
C LYS A 327 -1.51 0.61 22.01
N ASP A 328 -0.36 0.68 21.35
CA ASP A 328 0.76 1.55 21.74
C ASP A 328 0.48 3.04 21.45
N LEU A 329 -0.20 3.32 20.32
CA LEU A 329 -0.62 4.68 19.96
C LEU A 329 -1.94 5.11 20.63
N GLY A 330 -2.68 4.21 21.27
CA GLY A 330 -3.98 4.51 21.84
C GLY A 330 -5.05 4.85 20.80
N LEU A 331 -5.02 4.20 19.63
CA LEU A 331 -5.95 4.47 18.54
C LEU A 331 -7.36 3.98 18.88
N ASP A 332 -8.38 4.79 18.57
CA ASP A 332 -9.76 4.36 18.64
C ASP A 332 -10.09 3.38 17.50
N PRO A 333 -10.40 2.10 17.80
CA PRO A 333 -10.70 1.10 16.77
C PRO A 333 -11.88 1.47 15.87
N ALA A 334 -12.79 2.35 16.30
CA ALA A 334 -13.90 2.84 15.50
C ALA A 334 -13.47 3.79 14.37
N LYS A 335 -12.26 4.36 14.47
CA LYS A 335 -11.68 5.27 13.50
C LYS A 335 -10.63 4.61 12.60
N VAL A 336 -10.17 3.38 12.92
CA VAL A 336 -9.11 2.68 12.20
C VAL A 336 -9.69 1.69 11.20
N ASN A 337 -9.23 1.75 9.94
CA ASN A 337 -9.57 0.80 8.87
C ASN A 337 -11.07 0.48 8.83
N VAL A 338 -11.87 1.54 8.78
CA VAL A 338 -13.33 1.45 8.93
C VAL A 338 -14.03 0.65 7.83
N ASN A 339 -13.34 0.42 6.72
CA ASN A 339 -13.77 -0.42 5.60
C ASN A 339 -12.97 -1.72 5.47
N GLY A 340 -12.32 -2.17 6.55
CA GLY A 340 -11.35 -3.25 6.51
C GLY A 340 -9.99 -2.80 5.99
N GLY A 341 -8.98 -3.62 6.17
CA GLY A 341 -7.61 -3.34 5.75
C GLY A 341 -6.96 -4.50 5.00
N ALA A 342 -5.64 -4.56 4.99
CA ALA A 342 -4.89 -5.48 4.14
C ALA A 342 -5.12 -6.97 4.43
N ILE A 343 -5.53 -7.35 5.64
CA ILE A 343 -5.91 -8.73 5.94
C ILE A 343 -7.09 -9.17 5.06
N ALA A 344 -8.03 -8.27 4.82
CA ALA A 344 -9.21 -8.53 3.99
C ALA A 344 -8.99 -8.13 2.53
N LEU A 345 -8.43 -6.95 2.27
CA LEU A 345 -8.29 -6.39 0.92
C LEU A 345 -7.06 -6.91 0.18
N GLY A 346 -6.01 -7.31 0.92
CA GLY A 346 -4.74 -7.73 0.34
C GLY A 346 -3.61 -6.70 0.48
N HIS A 347 -2.37 -7.16 0.21
CA HIS A 347 -1.15 -6.38 0.40
C HIS A 347 -0.20 -6.48 -0.80
N PRO A 348 -0.51 -5.86 -1.95
CA PRO A 348 0.45 -5.70 -3.04
C PRO A 348 1.55 -4.74 -2.57
N ILE A 349 2.73 -5.27 -2.20
CA ILE A 349 3.72 -4.61 -1.33
C ILE A 349 4.02 -3.17 -1.76
N GLY A 350 4.51 -2.96 -2.97
CA GLY A 350 4.92 -1.64 -3.46
C GLY A 350 3.75 -0.67 -3.69
N ALA A 351 2.53 -1.19 -3.89
CA ALA A 351 1.33 -0.39 -4.09
C ALA A 351 0.63 0.01 -2.78
N SER A 352 0.86 -0.75 -1.70
CA SER A 352 0.04 -0.65 -0.49
C SER A 352 0.03 0.73 0.16
N GLY A 353 1.16 1.43 0.18
CA GLY A 353 1.19 2.79 0.74
C GLY A 353 0.30 3.78 -0.03
N ALA A 354 0.28 3.70 -1.36
CA ALA A 354 -0.60 4.50 -2.20
C ALA A 354 -2.06 4.05 -2.08
N ARG A 355 -2.31 2.74 -1.94
CA ARG A 355 -3.65 2.19 -1.72
C ARG A 355 -4.24 2.69 -0.39
N VAL A 356 -3.48 2.60 0.69
CA VAL A 356 -3.90 3.00 2.04
C VAL A 356 -4.33 4.46 2.06
N ILE A 357 -3.52 5.38 1.53
CA ILE A 357 -3.88 6.80 1.49
C ILE A 357 -5.04 7.07 0.53
N THR A 358 -5.17 6.35 -0.58
CA THR A 358 -6.30 6.48 -1.49
C THR A 358 -7.62 6.15 -0.78
N THR A 359 -7.69 5.01 -0.09
CA THR A 359 -8.88 4.62 0.69
C THR A 359 -9.20 5.64 1.78
N LEU A 360 -8.17 6.12 2.51
CA LEU A 360 -8.33 7.16 3.53
C LEU A 360 -9.00 8.42 2.96
N LEU A 361 -8.51 8.93 1.83
CA LEU A 361 -9.01 10.16 1.22
C LEU A 361 -10.48 10.05 0.81
N TYR A 362 -10.86 8.93 0.16
CA TYR A 362 -12.26 8.72 -0.25
C TYR A 362 -13.19 8.51 0.93
N GLU A 363 -12.73 7.82 1.97
CA GLU A 363 -13.54 7.63 3.17
C GLU A 363 -13.68 8.93 3.98
N MET A 364 -12.61 9.76 4.05
CA MET A 364 -12.69 11.10 4.63
C MET A 364 -13.71 11.96 3.89
N GLN A 365 -13.75 11.87 2.55
CA GLN A 365 -14.73 12.60 1.75
C GLN A 365 -16.17 12.15 2.05
N LYS A 366 -16.41 10.83 2.16
CA LYS A 366 -17.74 10.25 2.39
C LYS A 366 -18.29 10.54 3.79
N ARG A 367 -17.41 10.73 4.77
CA ARG A 367 -17.79 11.01 6.17
C ARG A 367 -17.68 12.49 6.56
N ASP A 368 -17.23 13.35 5.64
CA ASP A 368 -16.83 14.73 5.94
C ASP A 368 -15.80 14.83 7.07
N ALA A 369 -14.92 13.82 7.16
CA ALA A 369 -13.82 13.79 8.09
C ALA A 369 -12.73 14.77 7.66
N LYS A 370 -12.11 15.46 8.62
CA LYS A 370 -11.17 16.56 8.37
C LYS A 370 -9.73 16.12 8.49
N LYS A 371 -9.36 15.38 9.52
CA LYS A 371 -7.98 14.98 9.84
C LYS A 371 -7.79 13.47 9.70
N GLY A 372 -6.86 13.09 8.84
CA GLY A 372 -6.56 11.69 8.55
C GLY A 372 -5.09 11.35 8.73
N LEU A 373 -4.83 10.10 9.11
CA LEU A 373 -3.50 9.51 9.22
C LEU A 373 -3.42 8.23 8.39
N ALA A 374 -2.43 8.15 7.50
CA ALA A 374 -2.03 6.92 6.82
C ALA A 374 -0.70 6.44 7.38
N THR A 375 -0.56 5.15 7.72
CA THR A 375 0.69 4.60 8.24
C THR A 375 0.90 3.13 7.85
N LEU A 376 2.17 2.74 7.69
CA LEU A 376 2.57 1.37 7.34
C LEU A 376 3.83 0.97 8.11
N CYS A 377 3.90 -0.30 8.50
CA CYS A 377 5.15 -0.96 8.82
C CYS A 377 5.90 -1.32 7.54
N ILE A 378 7.21 -1.45 7.65
CA ILE A 378 8.10 -1.67 6.51
C ILE A 378 9.11 -2.75 6.91
N GLY A 379 9.25 -3.78 6.09
CA GLY A 379 10.29 -4.80 6.25
C GLY A 379 11.68 -4.17 6.40
N GLY A 380 12.58 -4.86 7.10
CA GLY A 380 13.89 -4.32 7.44
C GLY A 380 13.90 -3.37 8.64
N GLY A 381 12.76 -3.21 9.34
CA GLY A 381 12.66 -2.43 10.58
C GLY A 381 12.45 -0.95 10.35
N MET A 382 11.39 -0.57 9.66
CA MET A 382 11.05 0.82 9.41
C MET A 382 9.53 1.06 9.52
N GLY A 383 9.12 2.31 9.54
CA GLY A 383 7.75 2.76 9.43
C GLY A 383 7.64 4.08 8.68
N ILE A 384 6.48 4.33 8.10
CA ILE A 384 6.13 5.61 7.47
C ILE A 384 4.74 6.03 7.89
N ALA A 385 4.54 7.32 8.07
CA ALA A 385 3.25 7.92 8.37
C ALA A 385 3.07 9.26 7.66
N MET A 386 1.82 9.58 7.31
CA MET A 386 1.45 10.83 6.66
C MET A 386 0.13 11.35 7.23
N CYS A 387 0.12 12.63 7.63
CA CYS A 387 -1.07 13.36 8.07
C CYS A 387 -1.63 14.18 6.91
N VAL A 388 -2.92 14.04 6.66
CA VAL A 388 -3.65 14.78 5.63
C VAL A 388 -4.85 15.49 6.23
N GLU A 389 -5.24 16.63 5.65
CA GLU A 389 -6.35 17.44 6.13
C GLU A 389 -7.25 17.90 4.97
N ARG A 390 -8.55 17.92 5.21
CA ARG A 390 -9.58 18.45 4.32
C ARG A 390 -10.23 19.69 4.92
N ASP A 391 -10.65 20.59 4.06
CA ASP A 391 -11.44 21.76 4.45
C ASP A 391 -12.88 21.40 4.88
#